data_ee09b56d43574d9b9d763edb08bb0037
#
_entry.id   ee09b56d43574d9b9d763edb08bb0037
#
_cell.length_a   1.000
_cell.length_b   1.000
_cell.length_c   1.000
_cell.angle_alpha   90.00
_cell.angle_beta   90.00
_cell.angle_gamma   90.00
#
_symmetry.space_group_name_H-M   'P 1'
#
loop_
_entity.id
_entity.type
_entity.pdbx_description
1 polymer ?
#
loop_
_entity_poly.entity_id
_entity_poly.type
_entity_poly.pdbx_seq_one_letter_code
_entity_poly.pdbx_strand_id
1 'polypeptide(L)'
;PDAAQEVAQRSGMRIFSAPNLLEGDGPEPLPFDARMECAEQWLIQANATGNDLLNWLAPHSTYLLGEEHLLRIAALAEKYNAHIHVHAAESFGEMQLVSNRHNGRTPIQVLADTDLLTDAVLAHGVHLTDEDIELIAEHGASVTHCPASNQKLASGTARIIDLHASGVNVALGTDG
;
A
#
# COMPACT_ATOMS: atom_id res chain seq x y z
N PRO A 1 5.49 14.58 -3.67
CA PRO A 1 4.21 14.90 -2.98
C PRO A 1 3.87 16.38 -3.02
N ASP A 2 4.86 17.31 -2.90
CA ASP A 2 4.62 18.75 -2.72
C ASP A 2 3.81 19.39 -3.85
N ALA A 3 4.13 19.09 -5.11
CA ALA A 3 3.40 19.63 -6.26
C ALA A 3 1.92 19.18 -6.29
N ALA A 4 1.65 17.92 -5.93
CA ALA A 4 0.29 17.40 -5.84
C ALA A 4 -0.50 18.07 -4.72
N GLN A 5 0.14 18.31 -3.56
CA GLN A 5 -0.46 19.03 -2.44
C GLN A 5 -0.76 20.50 -2.79
N GLU A 6 0.13 21.20 -3.50
CA GLU A 6 -0.12 22.55 -3.96
C GLU A 6 -1.36 22.62 -4.88
N VAL A 7 -1.47 21.68 -5.83
CA VAL A 7 -2.63 21.59 -6.72
C VAL A 7 -3.91 21.28 -5.94
N ALA A 8 -3.84 20.35 -4.95
CA ALA A 8 -4.97 20.00 -4.10
C ALA A 8 -5.50 21.24 -3.34
N GLN A 9 -4.61 21.99 -2.71
CA GLN A 9 -4.98 23.21 -1.96
C GLN A 9 -5.66 24.25 -2.88
N ARG A 10 -5.15 24.43 -4.09
CA ARG A 10 -5.71 25.39 -5.05
C ARG A 10 -7.05 24.96 -5.65
N SER A 11 -7.25 23.65 -5.81
CA SER A 11 -8.49 23.08 -6.40
C SER A 11 -9.56 22.75 -5.36
N GLY A 12 -9.22 22.75 -4.08
CA GLY A 12 -10.10 22.26 -3.00
C GLY A 12 -10.27 20.74 -2.98
N MET A 13 -9.45 19.99 -3.73
CA MET A 13 -9.47 18.54 -3.74
C MET A 13 -8.75 17.99 -2.48
N ARG A 14 -9.33 16.97 -1.85
CA ARG A 14 -8.65 16.23 -0.80
C ARG A 14 -7.75 15.18 -1.43
N ILE A 15 -6.45 15.27 -1.18
CA ILE A 15 -5.45 14.31 -1.65
C ILE A 15 -4.75 13.70 -0.45
N PHE A 16 -4.79 12.37 -0.34
CA PHE A 16 -3.93 11.62 0.55
C PHE A 16 -2.61 11.38 -0.18
N SER A 17 -1.52 11.85 0.40
CA SER A 17 -0.18 11.71 -0.19
C SER A 17 0.75 11.04 0.79
N ALA A 18 1.64 10.21 0.26
CA ALA A 18 2.65 9.51 1.04
C ALA A 18 3.98 9.43 0.28
N PRO A 19 5.12 9.40 0.98
CA PRO A 19 6.39 9.05 0.38
C PRO A 19 6.40 7.57 0.01
N ASN A 20 6.91 7.28 -1.19
CA ASN A 20 7.05 5.91 -1.69
C ASN A 20 8.29 5.24 -1.10
N LEU A 21 8.11 4.06 -0.52
CA LEU A 21 9.14 3.26 0.14
C LEU A 21 9.38 1.96 -0.66
N LEU A 22 10.60 1.79 -1.16
CA LEU A 22 11.02 0.59 -1.92
C LEU A 22 12.53 0.37 -1.78
N GLU A 23 12.97 -0.86 -1.99
CA GLU A 23 14.38 -1.22 -2.19
C GLU A 23 14.79 -0.98 -3.64
N GLY A 24 16.08 -0.63 -3.84
CA GLY A 24 16.64 -0.47 -5.17
C GLY A 24 16.30 0.83 -5.90
N ASP A 25 16.52 0.82 -7.21
CA ASP A 25 16.39 2.00 -8.06
C ASP A 25 14.91 2.23 -8.42
N GLY A 26 14.32 3.25 -7.79
CA GLY A 26 13.03 3.80 -8.20
C GLY A 26 13.22 5.01 -9.12
N PRO A 27 12.14 5.76 -9.41
CA PRO A 27 12.23 7.01 -10.17
C PRO A 27 13.24 8.02 -9.58
N GLU A 28 13.44 7.95 -8.26
CA GLU A 28 14.47 8.69 -7.53
C GLU A 28 15.48 7.67 -6.99
N PRO A 29 16.76 7.73 -7.38
CA PRO A 29 17.77 6.76 -6.95
C PRO A 29 18.24 7.07 -5.51
N LEU A 30 17.39 6.77 -4.53
CA LEU A 30 17.68 6.92 -3.12
C LEU A 30 17.81 5.55 -2.44
N PRO A 31 18.82 5.35 -1.58
CA PRO A 31 18.89 4.19 -0.70
C PRO A 31 17.65 4.10 0.22
N PHE A 32 17.26 2.89 0.63
CA PHE A 32 16.10 2.68 1.50
C PHE A 32 16.17 3.50 2.80
N ASP A 33 17.33 3.59 3.44
CA ASP A 33 17.50 4.39 4.66
C ASP A 33 17.19 5.87 4.44
N ALA A 34 17.64 6.44 3.33
CA ALA A 34 17.33 7.84 3.00
C ALA A 34 15.84 8.03 2.71
N ARG A 35 15.15 7.03 2.11
CA ARG A 35 13.69 7.06 1.94
C ARG A 35 12.98 7.03 3.28
N MET A 36 13.44 6.21 4.23
CA MET A 36 12.90 6.14 5.59
C MET A 36 13.08 7.47 6.35
N GLU A 37 14.25 8.12 6.23
CA GLU A 37 14.47 9.45 6.80
C GLU A 37 13.51 10.49 6.22
N CYS A 38 13.35 10.51 4.89
CA CYS A 38 12.38 11.39 4.22
C CYS A 38 10.93 11.11 4.68
N ALA A 39 10.57 9.84 4.83
CA ALA A 39 9.25 9.43 5.30
C ALA A 39 9.00 9.87 6.74
N GLU A 40 9.98 9.75 7.61
CA GLU A 40 9.86 10.23 8.99
C GLU A 40 9.70 11.75 9.05
N GLN A 41 10.48 12.51 8.29
CA GLN A 41 10.33 13.97 8.22
C GLN A 41 8.95 14.37 7.67
N TRP A 42 8.43 13.64 6.69
CA TRP A 42 7.07 13.81 6.18
C TRP A 42 6.01 13.64 7.26
N LEU A 43 6.09 12.56 8.05
CA LEU A 43 5.15 12.28 9.14
C LEU A 43 5.27 13.31 10.29
N ILE A 44 6.49 13.76 10.61
CA ILE A 44 6.71 14.85 11.59
C ILE A 44 5.96 16.11 11.15
N GLN A 45 6.06 16.48 9.87
CA GLN A 45 5.37 17.65 9.34
C GLN A 45 3.85 17.46 9.32
N ALA A 46 3.36 16.29 8.93
CA ALA A 46 1.94 15.94 8.94
C ALA A 46 1.34 16.12 10.35
N ASN A 47 1.99 15.53 11.34
CA ASN A 47 1.56 15.63 12.74
C ASN A 47 1.66 17.05 13.30
N ALA A 48 2.71 17.80 12.99
CA ALA A 48 2.87 19.18 13.41
C ALA A 48 1.78 20.13 12.88
N THR A 49 1.25 19.82 11.69
CA THR A 49 0.18 20.61 11.04
C THR A 49 -1.22 20.07 11.35
N GLY A 50 -1.34 18.91 11.98
CA GLY A 50 -2.62 18.23 12.20
C GLY A 50 -3.33 17.86 10.89
N ASN A 51 -2.56 17.64 9.83
CA ASN A 51 -3.10 17.30 8.50
C ASN A 51 -3.12 15.79 8.28
N ASP A 52 -4.21 15.12 8.62
CA ASP A 52 -4.40 13.68 8.48
C ASP A 52 -4.29 13.19 7.03
N LEU A 53 -4.48 14.08 6.03
CA LEU A 53 -4.31 13.74 4.61
C LEU A 53 -2.84 13.45 4.24
N LEU A 54 -1.89 13.87 5.08
CA LEU A 54 -0.45 13.63 4.92
C LEU A 54 0.08 12.52 5.83
N ASN A 55 -0.73 12.00 6.76
CA ASN A 55 -0.29 10.99 7.72
C ASN A 55 -0.34 9.57 7.15
N TRP A 56 0.34 9.39 6.01
CA TRP A 56 0.35 8.15 5.24
C TRP A 56 1.76 7.73 4.87
N LEU A 57 1.99 6.41 4.79
CA LEU A 57 3.17 5.77 4.21
C LEU A 57 2.75 4.90 3.03
N ALA A 58 3.59 4.87 1.99
CA ALA A 58 3.35 4.06 0.80
C ALA A 58 4.51 3.07 0.58
N PRO A 59 4.59 1.95 1.34
CA PRO A 59 5.40 0.83 0.91
C PRO A 59 4.93 0.40 -0.48
N HIS A 60 5.86 0.31 -1.43
CA HIS A 60 5.46 0.06 -2.82
C HIS A 60 4.72 -1.28 -2.95
N SER A 61 5.33 -2.34 -2.46
CA SER A 61 4.80 -3.71 -2.55
C SER A 61 5.65 -4.67 -1.73
N THR A 62 5.13 -5.84 -1.41
CA THR A 62 5.87 -6.90 -0.70
C THR A 62 6.91 -7.60 -1.58
N TYR A 63 6.84 -7.49 -2.91
CA TYR A 63 7.89 -8.05 -3.80
C TYR A 63 9.12 -7.14 -3.92
N LEU A 64 8.99 -5.81 -3.71
CA LEU A 64 10.11 -4.85 -3.71
C LEU A 64 10.68 -4.57 -2.32
N LEU A 65 10.08 -5.13 -1.26
CA LEU A 65 10.52 -4.92 0.12
C LEU A 65 10.72 -6.26 0.83
N GLY A 66 11.89 -6.43 1.47
CA GLY A 66 12.14 -7.56 2.36
C GLY A 66 11.46 -7.38 3.71
N GLU A 67 11.30 -8.48 4.45
CA GLU A 67 10.61 -8.49 5.74
C GLU A 67 11.21 -7.51 6.75
N GLU A 68 12.54 -7.41 6.81
CA GLU A 68 13.23 -6.43 7.67
C GLU A 68 12.78 -4.98 7.37
N HIS A 69 12.67 -4.63 6.09
CA HIS A 69 12.24 -3.29 5.69
C HIS A 69 10.75 -3.06 5.96
N LEU A 70 9.90 -4.06 5.75
CA LEU A 70 8.48 -3.99 6.10
C LEU A 70 8.28 -3.76 7.60
N LEU A 71 9.00 -4.49 8.46
CA LEU A 71 8.95 -4.29 9.92
C LEU A 71 9.43 -2.89 10.34
N ARG A 72 10.44 -2.33 9.66
CA ARG A 72 10.88 -0.94 9.93
C ARG A 72 9.82 0.08 9.51
N ILE A 73 9.10 -0.17 8.42
CA ILE A 73 7.98 0.68 7.98
C ILE A 73 6.84 0.58 8.98
N ALA A 74 6.51 -0.63 9.46
CA ALA A 74 5.48 -0.86 10.47
C ALA A 74 5.79 -0.11 11.78
N ALA A 75 7.02 -0.20 12.26
CA ALA A 75 7.45 0.54 13.46
C ALA A 75 7.33 2.07 13.28
N LEU A 76 7.61 2.58 12.07
CA LEU A 76 7.44 4.00 11.77
C LEU A 76 5.95 4.38 11.70
N ALA A 77 5.12 3.53 11.09
CA ALA A 77 3.66 3.72 11.04
C ALA A 77 3.05 3.74 12.44
N GLU A 78 3.39 2.79 13.30
CA GLU A 78 2.95 2.73 14.69
C GLU A 78 3.35 3.99 15.47
N LYS A 79 4.62 4.41 15.36
CA LYS A 79 5.16 5.59 16.04
C LYS A 79 4.37 6.87 15.77
N TYR A 80 3.89 7.04 14.54
CA TYR A 80 3.17 8.25 14.11
C TYR A 80 1.68 8.03 13.87
N ASN A 81 1.16 6.83 14.17
CA ASN A 81 -0.21 6.42 13.86
C ASN A 81 -0.55 6.69 12.38
N ALA A 82 0.38 6.32 11.48
CA ALA A 82 0.26 6.57 10.06
C ALA A 82 -0.50 5.44 9.36
N HIS A 83 -1.28 5.79 8.35
CA HIS A 83 -1.99 4.85 7.49
C HIS A 83 -1.08 4.27 6.41
N ILE A 84 -1.46 3.12 5.87
CA ILE A 84 -0.70 2.40 4.84
C ILE A 84 -1.48 2.35 3.52
N HIS A 85 -0.77 2.63 2.41
CA HIS A 85 -1.26 2.40 1.07
C HIS A 85 -0.21 1.59 0.29
N VAL A 86 -0.59 0.42 -0.24
CA VAL A 86 0.34 -0.54 -0.84
C VAL A 86 -0.28 -1.27 -2.03
N HIS A 87 0.52 -1.56 -3.07
CA HIS A 87 0.10 -2.48 -4.15
C HIS A 87 0.18 -3.92 -3.64
N ALA A 88 -0.88 -4.69 -3.83
CA ALA A 88 -0.94 -6.05 -3.35
C ALA A 88 -1.75 -6.97 -4.26
N ALA A 89 -1.20 -8.14 -4.56
CA ALA A 89 -1.82 -9.20 -5.35
C ALA A 89 -2.29 -8.72 -6.73
N GLU A 90 -1.51 -7.87 -7.40
CA GLU A 90 -1.84 -7.28 -8.69
C GLU A 90 -1.69 -8.30 -9.82
N SER A 91 -0.59 -9.03 -9.86
CA SER A 91 -0.26 -9.92 -10.97
C SER A 91 0.19 -11.30 -10.51
N PHE A 92 0.03 -12.30 -11.39
CA PHE A 92 0.54 -13.64 -11.11
C PHE A 92 2.06 -13.69 -10.91
N GLY A 93 2.80 -12.82 -11.61
CA GLY A 93 4.25 -12.68 -11.43
C GLY A 93 4.62 -12.16 -10.04
N GLU A 94 3.87 -11.20 -9.51
CA GLU A 94 4.03 -10.73 -8.13
C GLU A 94 3.84 -11.86 -7.12
N MET A 95 2.75 -12.65 -7.27
CA MET A 95 2.47 -13.77 -6.36
C MET A 95 3.65 -14.75 -6.27
N GLN A 96 4.28 -15.05 -7.42
CA GLN A 96 5.46 -15.92 -7.45
C GLN A 96 6.69 -15.29 -6.81
N LEU A 97 6.95 -13.99 -7.07
CA LEU A 97 8.07 -13.27 -6.47
C LEU A 97 7.93 -13.19 -4.95
N VAL A 98 6.73 -12.85 -4.47
CA VAL A 98 6.45 -12.76 -3.03
C VAL A 98 6.57 -14.14 -2.37
N SER A 99 5.97 -15.18 -2.95
CA SER A 99 6.08 -16.54 -2.44
C SER A 99 7.53 -17.00 -2.31
N ASN A 100 8.37 -16.70 -3.30
CA ASN A 100 9.80 -17.05 -3.26
C ASN A 100 10.58 -16.23 -2.23
N ARG A 101 10.27 -14.95 -2.07
CA ARG A 101 10.97 -14.04 -1.16
C ARG A 101 10.55 -14.23 0.30
N HIS A 102 9.29 -14.59 0.54
CA HIS A 102 8.65 -14.63 1.84
C HIS A 102 8.17 -16.02 2.26
N ASN A 103 8.94 -17.07 1.91
CA ASN A 103 8.74 -18.43 2.39
C ASN A 103 7.35 -19.02 2.08
N GLY A 104 6.83 -18.80 0.88
CA GLY A 104 5.55 -19.36 0.42
C GLY A 104 4.31 -18.54 0.79
N ARG A 105 4.48 -17.40 1.47
CA ARG A 105 3.37 -16.51 1.86
C ARG A 105 2.82 -15.73 0.67
N THR A 106 1.54 -15.35 0.76
CA THR A 106 0.91 -14.37 -0.15
C THR A 106 1.28 -12.94 0.24
N PRO A 107 1.10 -11.94 -0.64
CA PRO A 107 1.26 -10.53 -0.29
C PRO A 107 0.46 -10.12 0.95
N ILE A 108 -0.77 -10.61 1.09
CA ILE A 108 -1.66 -10.27 2.20
C ILE A 108 -1.17 -10.88 3.52
N GLN A 109 -0.74 -12.15 3.49
CA GLN A 109 -0.15 -12.81 4.66
C GLN A 109 1.13 -12.08 5.14
N VAL A 110 1.98 -11.64 4.20
CA VAL A 110 3.18 -10.86 4.54
C VAL A 110 2.82 -9.53 5.21
N LEU A 111 1.83 -8.82 4.68
CA LEU A 111 1.37 -7.55 5.28
C LEU A 111 0.75 -7.77 6.67
N ALA A 112 -0.01 -8.87 6.87
CA ALA A 112 -0.56 -9.23 8.18
C ALA A 112 0.56 -9.55 9.19
N ASP A 113 1.52 -10.40 8.80
CA ASP A 113 2.63 -10.83 9.67
C ASP A 113 3.60 -9.69 10.04
N THR A 114 3.59 -8.60 9.27
CA THR A 114 4.43 -7.41 9.51
C THR A 114 3.66 -6.20 10.06
N ASP A 115 2.42 -6.40 10.54
CA ASP A 115 1.56 -5.36 11.13
C ASP A 115 1.24 -4.18 10.16
N LEU A 116 1.27 -4.42 8.84
CA LEU A 116 0.98 -3.41 7.81
C LEU A 116 -0.40 -3.57 7.17
N LEU A 117 -1.19 -4.58 7.56
CA LEU A 117 -2.49 -4.84 6.95
C LEU A 117 -3.64 -4.09 7.63
N THR A 118 -3.53 -3.78 8.93
CA THR A 118 -4.62 -3.17 9.69
C THR A 118 -4.98 -1.79 9.13
N ASP A 119 -6.26 -1.61 8.75
CA ASP A 119 -6.81 -0.40 8.14
C ASP A 119 -6.09 0.07 6.87
N ALA A 120 -5.31 -0.81 6.22
CA ALA A 120 -4.56 -0.48 5.01
C ALA A 120 -5.46 -0.29 3.79
N VAL A 121 -4.98 0.49 2.83
CA VAL A 121 -5.55 0.60 1.48
C VAL A 121 -4.69 -0.21 0.51
N LEU A 122 -5.26 -1.29 -0.01
CA LEU A 122 -4.61 -2.22 -0.93
C LEU A 122 -5.01 -1.88 -2.36
N ALA A 123 -4.05 -1.53 -3.22
CA ALA A 123 -4.32 -1.37 -4.65
C ALA A 123 -4.35 -2.73 -5.35
N HIS A 124 -5.25 -2.87 -6.32
CA HIS A 124 -5.50 -4.00 -7.23
C HIS A 124 -6.29 -5.18 -6.62
N GLY A 125 -5.70 -6.01 -5.75
CA GLY A 125 -6.37 -7.18 -5.14
C GLY A 125 -6.91 -8.19 -6.17
N VAL A 126 -6.14 -8.48 -7.25
CA VAL A 126 -6.59 -9.34 -8.37
C VAL A 126 -6.46 -10.82 -8.00
N HIS A 127 -5.30 -11.22 -7.47
CA HIS A 127 -4.94 -12.63 -7.24
C HIS A 127 -5.07 -13.01 -5.75
N LEU A 128 -6.22 -12.71 -5.13
CA LEU A 128 -6.49 -13.05 -3.74
C LEU A 128 -6.98 -14.49 -3.61
N THR A 129 -6.51 -15.20 -2.59
CA THR A 129 -7.11 -16.46 -2.13
C THR A 129 -8.34 -16.20 -1.25
N ASP A 130 -9.07 -17.25 -0.84
CA ASP A 130 -10.18 -17.09 0.10
C ASP A 130 -9.65 -16.64 1.46
N GLU A 131 -8.54 -17.21 1.91
CA GLU A 131 -7.86 -16.85 3.15
C GLU A 131 -7.35 -15.39 3.13
N ASP A 132 -6.88 -14.89 1.98
CA ASP A 132 -6.48 -13.49 1.85
C ASP A 132 -7.68 -12.55 2.03
N ILE A 133 -8.85 -12.89 1.48
CA ILE A 133 -10.07 -12.10 1.62
C ILE A 133 -10.55 -12.08 3.08
N GLU A 134 -10.46 -13.21 3.79
CA GLU A 134 -10.76 -13.29 5.22
C GLU A 134 -9.81 -12.39 6.03
N LEU A 135 -8.50 -12.47 5.80
CA LEU A 135 -7.50 -11.61 6.46
C LEU A 135 -7.76 -10.11 6.21
N ILE A 136 -8.07 -9.72 4.96
CA ILE A 136 -8.39 -8.34 4.62
C ILE A 136 -9.61 -7.86 5.41
N ALA A 137 -10.66 -8.68 5.50
CA ALA A 137 -11.87 -8.35 6.25
C ALA A 137 -11.61 -8.25 7.76
N GLU A 138 -10.87 -9.19 8.34
CA GLU A 138 -10.52 -9.23 9.77
C GLU A 138 -9.69 -8.02 10.21
N HIS A 139 -8.79 -7.54 9.34
CA HIS A 139 -7.94 -6.37 9.61
C HIS A 139 -8.59 -5.02 9.23
N GLY A 140 -9.83 -5.01 8.73
CA GLY A 140 -10.52 -3.78 8.32
C GLY A 140 -9.88 -3.08 7.11
N ALA A 141 -9.02 -3.77 6.37
CA ALA A 141 -8.37 -3.19 5.21
C ALA A 141 -9.36 -2.97 4.04
N SER A 142 -9.04 -2.02 3.18
CA SER A 142 -9.84 -1.67 2.00
C SER A 142 -9.12 -2.08 0.71
N VAL A 143 -9.87 -2.43 -0.33
CA VAL A 143 -9.29 -2.75 -1.65
C VAL A 143 -9.70 -1.68 -2.66
N THR A 144 -8.71 -1.10 -3.35
CA THR A 144 -8.93 -0.19 -4.48
C THR A 144 -8.83 -0.97 -5.79
N HIS A 145 -9.98 -1.26 -6.39
CA HIS A 145 -10.04 -1.93 -7.69
C HIS A 145 -9.62 -0.99 -8.81
N CYS A 146 -8.60 -1.39 -9.60
CA CYS A 146 -8.04 -0.60 -10.70
C CYS A 146 -8.33 -1.28 -12.06
N PRO A 147 -9.61 -1.34 -12.53
CA PRO A 147 -9.99 -2.17 -13.66
C PRO A 147 -9.30 -1.79 -14.97
N ALA A 148 -9.08 -0.51 -15.21
CA ALA A 148 -8.43 -0.04 -16.45
C ALA A 148 -6.95 -0.47 -16.50
N SER A 149 -6.22 -0.30 -15.41
CA SER A 149 -4.84 -0.76 -15.27
C SER A 149 -4.73 -2.28 -15.37
N ASN A 150 -5.56 -3.00 -14.60
CA ASN A 150 -5.57 -4.46 -14.60
C ASN A 150 -5.81 -5.05 -16.00
N GLN A 151 -6.70 -4.43 -16.79
CA GLN A 151 -6.94 -4.85 -18.18
C GLN A 151 -5.77 -4.49 -19.10
N LYS A 152 -5.24 -3.28 -19.00
CA LYS A 152 -4.11 -2.81 -19.82
C LYS A 152 -2.85 -3.64 -19.62
N LEU A 153 -2.59 -4.06 -18.39
CA LEU A 153 -1.43 -4.86 -18.00
C LEU A 153 -1.69 -6.36 -18.06
N ALA A 154 -2.90 -6.78 -18.42
CA ALA A 154 -3.34 -8.17 -18.43
C ALA A 154 -3.17 -8.86 -17.04
N SER A 155 -3.31 -8.12 -15.96
CA SER A 155 -3.19 -8.63 -14.59
C SER A 155 -4.33 -9.56 -14.22
N GLY A 156 -5.54 -9.35 -14.77
CA GLY A 156 -6.74 -10.16 -14.51
C GLY A 156 -7.91 -9.32 -13.97
N THR A 157 -8.88 -10.00 -13.35
CA THR A 157 -10.07 -9.38 -12.78
C THR A 157 -10.14 -9.67 -11.28
N ALA A 158 -10.22 -8.62 -10.47
CA ALA A 158 -10.34 -8.75 -9.02
C ALA A 158 -11.67 -9.39 -8.60
N ARG A 159 -11.68 -10.11 -7.48
CA ARG A 159 -12.83 -10.84 -6.91
C ARG A 159 -13.76 -9.91 -6.13
N ILE A 160 -14.30 -8.89 -6.80
CA ILE A 160 -15.07 -7.79 -6.18
C ILE A 160 -16.33 -8.29 -5.45
N ILE A 161 -17.01 -9.32 -6.00
CA ILE A 161 -18.22 -9.88 -5.40
C ILE A 161 -17.89 -10.57 -4.07
N ASP A 162 -16.78 -11.34 -4.04
CA ASP A 162 -16.35 -12.06 -2.84
C ASP A 162 -15.87 -11.08 -1.76
N LEU A 163 -15.08 -10.07 -2.14
CA LEU A 163 -14.66 -8.99 -1.25
C LEU A 163 -15.86 -8.29 -0.61
N HIS A 164 -16.84 -7.90 -1.42
CA HIS A 164 -18.05 -7.25 -0.92
C HIS A 164 -18.88 -8.16 -0.01
N ALA A 165 -19.01 -9.45 -0.37
CA ALA A 165 -19.73 -10.44 0.46
C ALA A 165 -19.07 -10.66 1.83
N SER A 166 -17.73 -10.51 1.92
CA SER A 166 -16.96 -10.59 3.16
C SER A 166 -16.93 -9.27 3.95
N GLY A 167 -17.65 -8.24 3.50
CA GLY A 167 -17.72 -6.94 4.19
C GLY A 167 -16.52 -6.02 3.96
N VAL A 168 -15.64 -6.36 3.03
CA VAL A 168 -14.49 -5.52 2.68
C VAL A 168 -14.97 -4.26 1.96
N ASN A 169 -14.45 -3.10 2.37
CA ASN A 169 -14.68 -1.85 1.66
C ASN A 169 -13.92 -1.86 0.31
N VAL A 170 -14.65 -1.65 -0.79
CA VAL A 170 -14.07 -1.64 -2.14
C VAL A 170 -14.23 -0.26 -2.76
N ALA A 171 -13.11 0.34 -3.15
CA ALA A 171 -13.03 1.61 -3.87
C ALA A 171 -12.61 1.39 -5.33
N LEU A 172 -12.64 2.46 -6.14
CA LEU A 172 -12.17 2.46 -7.52
C LEU A 172 -10.94 3.35 -7.67
N GLY A 173 -9.98 2.91 -8.47
CA GLY A 173 -8.77 3.64 -8.81
C GLY A 173 -8.45 3.57 -10.31
N THR A 174 -7.67 4.52 -10.78
CA THR A 174 -7.19 4.57 -12.18
C THR A 174 -5.80 3.99 -12.35
N ASP A 175 -4.97 4.09 -11.29
CA ASP A 175 -3.56 3.69 -11.32
C ASP A 175 -2.73 4.44 -12.38
N GLY A 176 -3.03 5.71 -12.60
CA GLY A 176 -2.29 6.61 -13.49
C GLY A 176 -2.77 6.68 -14.93
#